data_3be973fdcc8966950f62226d984095e7
#
_entry.id   3be973fdcc8966950f62226d984095e7
#
_cell.length_a   1.000
_cell.length_b   1.000
_cell.length_c   1.000
_cell.angle_alpha   90.00
_cell.angle_beta   90.00
_cell.angle_gamma   90.00
#
_symmetry.space_group_name_H-M   'P 1'
#
loop_
_entity.id
_entity.type
_entity.pdbx_description
1 polymer ?
#
loop_
_entity_poly.entity_id
_entity_poly.type
_entity_poly.pdbx_seq_one_letter_code
_entity_poly.pdbx_strand_id
1 'polypeptide(L)'
;MKKNNLKLRKLLRTIFGGISLTAIAFVFQACYGPGPDLFYDIKLTGIVKSKTTDLPIKGIKVTVNDEQNFGITDEHGKFDFYASVSNACDYSNDSVQYKPDSVYVRFLDIDGSENGSFADTTIIINPARKDEVKIDVLLEEKE
;
A
#
# COMPACT_ATOMS: atom_id res chain seq x y z
N MET A 1 28.79 -61.67 -16.06
CA MET A 1 27.59 -60.81 -16.29
C MET A 1 26.88 -60.28 -15.03
N LYS A 2 27.22 -60.67 -13.80
CA LYS A 2 26.54 -60.19 -12.56
C LYS A 2 26.93 -58.77 -12.05
N LYS A 3 28.12 -58.28 -12.42
CA LYS A 3 28.69 -57.02 -11.85
C LYS A 3 28.06 -55.73 -12.43
N ASN A 4 27.52 -55.77 -13.66
CA ASN A 4 26.91 -54.60 -14.30
C ASN A 4 25.50 -54.30 -13.76
N ASN A 5 24.76 -55.30 -13.31
CA ASN A 5 23.42 -55.14 -12.76
C ASN A 5 23.41 -54.42 -11.39
N LEU A 6 24.48 -54.56 -10.61
CA LEU A 6 24.61 -53.88 -9.30
C LEU A 6 24.87 -52.38 -9.46
N LYS A 7 25.67 -51.97 -10.46
CA LYS A 7 25.93 -50.56 -10.77
C LYS A 7 24.67 -49.88 -11.33
N LEU A 8 23.96 -50.57 -12.21
CA LEU A 8 22.72 -50.07 -12.79
C LEU A 8 21.62 -49.90 -11.71
N ARG A 9 21.49 -50.85 -10.81
CA ARG A 9 20.53 -50.76 -9.70
C ARG A 9 20.86 -49.60 -8.72
N LYS A 10 22.15 -49.35 -8.43
CA LYS A 10 22.58 -48.20 -7.62
C LYS A 10 22.28 -46.90 -8.34
N LEU A 11 22.59 -46.81 -9.64
CA LEU A 11 22.31 -45.60 -10.43
C LEU A 11 20.82 -45.29 -10.50
N LEU A 12 19.98 -46.27 -10.79
CA LEU A 12 18.53 -46.12 -10.81
C LEU A 12 17.98 -45.67 -9.43
N ARG A 13 18.50 -46.23 -8.36
CA ARG A 13 18.07 -45.85 -6.99
C ARG A 13 18.44 -44.42 -6.65
N THR A 14 19.57 -43.90 -7.12
CA THR A 14 19.99 -42.51 -6.94
C THR A 14 19.13 -41.56 -7.78
N ILE A 15 18.85 -41.94 -9.04
CA ILE A 15 18.01 -41.14 -9.94
C ILE A 15 16.58 -41.06 -9.43
N PHE A 16 15.97 -42.20 -9.05
CA PHE A 16 14.60 -42.20 -8.51
C PHE A 16 14.50 -41.49 -7.15
N GLY A 17 15.54 -41.59 -6.29
CA GLY A 17 15.60 -40.84 -5.04
C GLY A 17 15.71 -39.33 -5.25
N GLY A 18 16.51 -38.90 -6.22
CA GLY A 18 16.64 -37.48 -6.56
C GLY A 18 15.37 -36.87 -7.15
N ILE A 19 14.71 -37.58 -8.07
CA ILE A 19 13.43 -37.16 -8.67
C ILE A 19 12.33 -37.04 -7.60
N SER A 20 12.30 -37.99 -6.66
CA SER A 20 11.31 -37.95 -5.55
C SER A 20 11.50 -36.72 -4.67
N LEU A 21 12.75 -36.35 -4.35
CA LEU A 21 13.03 -35.17 -3.52
C LEU A 21 12.65 -33.86 -4.20
N THR A 22 12.94 -33.73 -5.51
CA THR A 22 12.55 -32.57 -6.31
C THR A 22 11.05 -32.47 -6.46
N ALA A 23 10.34 -33.57 -6.69
CA ALA A 23 8.88 -33.56 -6.77
C ALA A 23 8.22 -33.09 -5.46
N ILE A 24 8.74 -33.52 -4.32
CA ILE A 24 8.26 -33.05 -3.02
C ILE A 24 8.50 -31.54 -2.86
N ALA A 25 9.68 -31.02 -3.24
CA ALA A 25 9.97 -29.59 -3.17
C ALA A 25 9.01 -28.76 -4.05
N PHE A 26 8.66 -29.24 -5.25
CA PHE A 26 7.67 -28.57 -6.11
C PHE A 26 6.27 -28.59 -5.52
N VAL A 27 5.86 -29.66 -4.84
CA VAL A 27 4.54 -29.71 -4.17
C VAL A 27 4.47 -28.69 -3.02
N PHE A 28 5.54 -28.52 -2.26
CA PHE A 28 5.58 -27.49 -1.21
C PHE A 28 5.53 -26.07 -1.77
N GLN A 29 6.18 -25.79 -2.91
CA GLN A 29 6.08 -24.49 -3.56
C GLN A 29 4.69 -24.23 -4.15
N ALA A 30 4.01 -25.23 -4.66
CA ALA A 30 2.65 -25.10 -5.21
C ALA A 30 1.58 -24.84 -4.13
N CYS A 31 1.83 -25.23 -2.88
CA CYS A 31 0.91 -24.95 -1.76
C CYS A 31 1.07 -23.54 -1.19
N TYR A 32 2.21 -22.88 -1.45
CA TYR A 32 2.41 -21.46 -1.12
C TYR A 32 2.09 -20.63 -2.35
N GLY A 33 0.82 -20.51 -2.69
CA GLY A 33 0.36 -19.49 -3.64
C GLY A 33 0.77 -18.09 -3.17
N PRO A 34 0.83 -17.09 -4.07
CA PRO A 34 1.03 -15.71 -3.65
C PRO A 34 -0.03 -15.39 -2.59
N GLY A 35 0.44 -14.89 -1.44
CA GLY A 35 -0.46 -14.41 -0.41
C GLY A 35 -1.41 -13.34 -1.00
N PRO A 36 -2.58 -13.13 -0.40
CA PRO A 36 -3.45 -12.05 -0.85
C PRO A 36 -2.69 -10.72 -0.80
N ASP A 37 -2.86 -9.89 -1.84
CA ASP A 37 -2.29 -8.54 -1.85
C ASP A 37 -2.82 -7.77 -0.64
N LEU A 38 -1.95 -7.59 0.34
CA LEU A 38 -2.26 -6.89 1.59
C LEU A 38 -2.31 -5.37 1.40
N PHE A 39 -1.77 -4.89 0.28
CA PHE A 39 -1.68 -3.47 -0.04
C PHE A 39 -2.20 -3.22 -1.46
N TYR A 40 -2.76 -2.04 -1.66
CA TYR A 40 -3.07 -1.52 -2.98
C TYR A 40 -2.73 -0.02 -3.03
N ASP A 41 -2.33 0.45 -4.20
CA ASP A 41 -1.99 1.84 -4.39
C ASP A 41 -3.23 2.63 -4.80
N ILE A 42 -3.41 3.78 -4.17
CA ILE A 42 -4.42 4.77 -4.54
C ILE A 42 -3.74 6.06 -4.96
N LYS A 43 -4.27 6.69 -5.99
CA LYS A 43 -3.90 8.03 -6.37
C LYS A 43 -4.73 9.02 -5.58
N LEU A 44 -4.06 9.90 -4.83
CA LEU A 44 -4.69 10.99 -4.10
C LEU A 44 -4.44 12.30 -4.81
N THR A 45 -5.51 13.01 -5.12
CA THR A 45 -5.46 14.32 -5.77
C THR A 45 -6.37 15.30 -5.04
N GLY A 46 -6.11 16.58 -5.15
CA GLY A 46 -7.02 17.58 -4.58
C GLY A 46 -6.45 18.97 -4.53
N ILE A 47 -7.20 19.85 -3.88
CA ILE A 47 -6.85 21.25 -3.69
C ILE A 47 -7.02 21.61 -2.21
N VAL A 48 -6.01 22.29 -1.66
CA VAL A 48 -6.04 22.84 -0.32
C VAL A 48 -6.19 24.37 -0.40
N LYS A 49 -7.15 24.91 0.34
CA LYS A 49 -7.44 26.34 0.38
C LYS A 49 -7.60 26.84 1.81
N SER A 50 -7.38 28.14 2.03
CA SER A 50 -7.73 28.81 3.27
C SER A 50 -9.24 28.88 3.45
N LYS A 51 -9.72 28.54 4.63
CA LYS A 51 -11.14 28.65 4.99
C LYS A 51 -11.60 30.11 5.07
N THR A 52 -10.69 31.03 5.42
CA THR A 52 -10.99 32.44 5.62
C THR A 52 -11.01 33.19 4.28
N THR A 53 -10.04 32.93 3.39
CA THR A 53 -9.82 33.71 2.18
C THR A 53 -10.26 33.01 0.89
N ASP A 54 -10.52 31.70 0.94
CA ASP A 54 -10.74 30.78 -0.22
C ASP A 54 -9.58 30.74 -1.22
N LEU A 55 -8.42 31.29 -0.84
CA LEU A 55 -7.22 31.25 -1.66
C LEU A 55 -6.50 29.90 -1.53
N PRO A 56 -5.85 29.42 -2.61
CA PRO A 56 -5.05 28.20 -2.57
C PRO A 56 -3.86 28.36 -1.65
N ILE A 57 -3.47 27.30 -0.95
CA ILE A 57 -2.35 27.28 -0.03
C ILE A 57 -1.25 26.39 -0.58
N LYS A 58 -0.06 26.96 -0.77
CA LYS A 58 1.17 26.26 -1.11
C LYS A 58 1.85 25.71 0.15
N GLY A 59 2.67 24.67 0.02
CA GLY A 59 3.56 24.20 1.07
C GLY A 59 2.91 23.27 2.10
N ILE A 60 1.65 22.90 1.92
CA ILE A 60 0.98 21.94 2.81
C ILE A 60 1.43 20.52 2.43
N LYS A 61 2.01 19.82 3.41
CA LYS A 61 2.34 18.40 3.30
C LYS A 61 1.09 17.56 3.53
N VAL A 62 0.74 16.73 2.56
CA VAL A 62 -0.40 15.79 2.63
C VAL A 62 0.14 14.38 2.77
N THR A 63 -0.20 13.69 3.86
CA THR A 63 0.27 12.32 4.14
C THR A 63 -0.89 11.37 4.32
N VAL A 64 -0.60 10.08 4.14
CA VAL A 64 -1.55 8.99 4.37
C VAL A 64 -0.97 8.04 5.41
N ASN A 65 -1.72 7.77 6.48
CA ASN A 65 -1.35 6.84 7.56
C ASN A 65 0.09 7.09 8.10
N ASP A 66 1.09 6.36 7.59
CA ASP A 66 2.44 6.28 8.16
C ASP A 66 3.44 7.30 7.59
N GLU A 67 2.99 8.30 6.83
CA GLU A 67 3.83 9.40 6.31
C GLU A 67 4.96 9.01 5.33
N GLN A 68 5.06 7.76 4.91
CA GLN A 68 6.12 7.35 3.97
C GLN A 68 5.90 7.92 2.56
N ASN A 69 4.63 7.96 2.13
CA ASN A 69 4.23 8.57 0.87
C ASN A 69 3.49 9.87 1.16
N PHE A 70 3.92 10.94 0.56
CA PHE A 70 3.33 12.25 0.75
C PHE A 70 3.35 13.09 -0.52
N GLY A 71 2.44 14.05 -0.61
CA GLY A 71 2.45 15.13 -1.58
C GLY A 71 2.65 16.47 -0.87
N ILE A 72 3.11 17.47 -1.62
CA ILE A 72 3.18 18.86 -1.16
C ILE A 72 2.36 19.71 -2.12
N THR A 73 1.55 20.63 -1.61
CA THR A 73 0.74 21.50 -2.44
C THR A 73 1.58 22.51 -3.20
N ASP A 74 1.25 22.68 -4.48
CA ASP A 74 1.87 23.64 -5.39
C ASP A 74 1.32 25.08 -5.18
N GLU A 75 1.72 26.01 -6.06
CA GLU A 75 1.27 27.42 -6.04
C GLU A 75 -0.23 27.60 -6.26
N HIS A 76 -0.90 26.57 -6.77
CA HIS A 76 -2.35 26.52 -6.96
C HIS A 76 -3.08 25.71 -5.86
N GLY A 77 -2.35 25.38 -4.78
CA GLY A 77 -2.85 24.53 -3.70
C GLY A 77 -3.10 23.07 -4.08
N LYS A 78 -2.64 22.63 -5.25
CA LYS A 78 -2.88 21.27 -5.76
C LYS A 78 -1.84 20.29 -5.24
N PHE A 79 -2.30 19.07 -4.94
CA PHE A 79 -1.44 17.92 -4.67
C PHE A 79 -1.85 16.73 -5.53
N ASP A 80 -0.88 15.87 -5.84
CA ASP A 80 -1.05 14.63 -6.63
C ASP A 80 0.06 13.66 -6.22
N PHE A 81 -0.29 12.51 -5.63
CA PHE A 81 0.66 11.48 -5.27
C PHE A 81 -0.01 10.12 -5.10
N TYR A 82 0.80 9.05 -5.11
CA TYR A 82 0.34 7.69 -4.84
C TYR A 82 0.63 7.31 -3.40
N ALA A 83 -0.31 6.65 -2.75
CA ALA A 83 -0.16 6.09 -1.42
C ALA A 83 -0.55 4.62 -1.40
N SER A 84 0.24 3.80 -0.72
CA SER A 84 -0.09 2.41 -0.46
C SER A 84 -1.02 2.30 0.75
N VAL A 85 -2.13 1.64 0.56
CA VAL A 85 -3.15 1.43 1.60
C VAL A 85 -3.26 -0.06 1.90
N SER A 86 -3.26 -0.42 3.18
CA SER A 86 -3.46 -1.80 3.59
C SER A 86 -4.90 -2.26 3.36
N ASN A 87 -5.05 -3.49 2.88
CA ASN A 87 -6.32 -4.19 2.90
C ASN A 87 -6.43 -4.91 4.26
N ALA A 88 -7.34 -4.50 5.12
CA ALA A 88 -7.70 -5.32 6.27
C ALA A 88 -8.39 -6.59 5.76
N CYS A 89 -7.79 -7.73 6.05
CA CYS A 89 -8.40 -9.04 5.80
C CYS A 89 -9.08 -9.49 7.08
N ASP A 90 -10.40 -9.58 7.07
CA ASP A 90 -11.14 -10.26 8.13
C ASP A 90 -11.24 -11.76 7.76
N TYR A 91 -10.60 -12.60 8.57
CA TYR A 91 -10.60 -14.06 8.43
C TYR A 91 -11.75 -14.73 9.15
N SER A 92 -12.83 -14.02 9.41
CA SER A 92 -14.01 -14.61 10.06
C SER A 92 -14.79 -15.53 9.11
N ASN A 93 -15.08 -16.76 9.58
CA ASN A 93 -15.97 -17.73 8.94
C ASN A 93 -15.58 -18.28 7.57
N ASP A 94 -14.35 -18.81 7.41
CA ASP A 94 -13.89 -19.50 6.17
C ASP A 94 -13.98 -18.66 4.87
N SER A 95 -14.26 -17.38 4.96
CA SER A 95 -14.25 -16.46 3.85
C SER A 95 -13.36 -15.27 4.14
N VAL A 96 -12.43 -14.96 3.22
CA VAL A 96 -11.63 -13.74 3.28
C VAL A 96 -12.51 -12.58 2.83
N GLN A 97 -13.01 -11.80 3.78
CA GLN A 97 -13.68 -10.54 3.45
C GLN A 97 -12.67 -9.40 3.52
N TYR A 98 -12.42 -8.78 2.38
CA TYR A 98 -11.63 -7.56 2.30
C TYR A 98 -12.49 -6.38 2.77
N LYS A 99 -12.21 -5.90 3.96
CA LYS A 99 -12.82 -4.67 4.46
C LYS A 99 -11.84 -3.52 4.20
N PRO A 100 -12.20 -2.51 3.40
CA PRO A 100 -11.34 -1.35 3.23
C PRO A 100 -11.15 -0.66 4.58
N ASP A 101 -9.91 -0.54 5.02
CA ASP A 101 -9.59 0.23 6.21
C ASP A 101 -9.89 1.71 5.99
N SER A 102 -10.32 2.36 7.06
CA SER A 102 -10.39 3.81 7.08
C SER A 102 -8.98 4.38 6.94
N VAL A 103 -8.79 5.25 5.98
CA VAL A 103 -7.51 5.89 5.67
C VAL A 103 -7.52 7.29 6.26
N TYR A 104 -6.49 7.60 7.05
CA TYR A 104 -6.28 8.92 7.64
C TYR A 104 -5.43 9.75 6.70
N VAL A 105 -5.99 10.83 6.18
CA VAL A 105 -5.25 11.82 5.37
C VAL A 105 -4.99 13.03 6.24
N ARG A 106 -3.71 13.35 6.46
CA ARG A 106 -3.26 14.46 7.29
C ARG A 106 -2.71 15.57 6.41
N PHE A 107 -3.11 16.79 6.73
CA PHE A 107 -2.65 18.02 6.12
C PHE A 107 -1.83 18.77 7.17
N LEU A 108 -0.54 18.94 6.88
CA LEU A 108 0.44 19.49 7.80
C LEU A 108 1.07 20.74 7.17
N ASP A 109 1.02 21.84 7.87
CA ASP A 109 1.74 23.04 7.50
C ASP A 109 3.23 22.86 7.89
N ILE A 110 4.12 22.75 6.90
CA ILE A 110 5.54 22.46 7.09
C ILE A 110 6.46 23.64 6.79
N ASP A 111 5.94 24.71 6.19
CA ASP A 111 6.70 25.91 5.85
C ASP A 111 6.49 27.06 6.86
N GLY A 112 5.67 26.83 7.86
CA GLY A 112 5.40 27.77 8.95
C GLY A 112 4.70 29.02 8.46
N SER A 113 5.30 30.20 8.65
CA SER A 113 4.70 31.48 8.26
C SER A 113 5.02 31.94 6.85
N GLU A 114 5.74 31.14 6.04
CA GLU A 114 6.20 31.56 4.71
C GLU A 114 5.02 31.77 3.74
N ASN A 115 4.03 30.89 3.79
CA ASN A 115 2.81 30.98 2.97
C ASN A 115 1.53 31.13 3.81
N GLY A 116 1.64 31.64 5.03
CA GLY A 116 0.59 31.66 6.04
C GLY A 116 0.79 30.56 7.06
N SER A 117 0.12 30.64 8.20
CA SER A 117 0.20 29.59 9.23
C SER A 117 -1.17 28.91 9.37
N PHE A 118 -1.23 27.60 9.13
CA PHE A 118 -2.47 26.84 9.09
C PHE A 118 -2.51 25.73 10.13
N ALA A 119 -3.71 25.45 10.63
CA ALA A 119 -3.92 24.38 11.59
C ALA A 119 -3.82 23.00 10.90
N ASP A 120 -3.08 22.08 11.54
CA ASP A 120 -3.00 20.70 11.08
C ASP A 120 -4.39 20.07 11.10
N THR A 121 -4.75 19.43 10.01
CA THR A 121 -6.08 18.84 9.83
C THR A 121 -5.97 17.38 9.43
N THR A 122 -6.85 16.54 9.97
CA THR A 122 -6.93 15.12 9.61
C THR A 122 -8.35 14.81 9.16
N ILE A 123 -8.47 14.18 8.02
CA ILE A 123 -9.75 13.65 7.52
C ILE A 123 -9.66 12.13 7.38
N ILE A 124 -10.81 11.49 7.51
CA ILE A 124 -10.93 10.04 7.35
C ILE A 124 -11.65 9.78 6.05
N ILE A 125 -11.04 8.99 5.18
CA ILE A 125 -11.63 8.56 3.93
C ILE A 125 -11.79 7.04 3.90
N ASN A 126 -12.78 6.59 3.13
CA ASN A 126 -12.92 5.17 2.77
C ASN A 126 -12.75 5.08 1.26
N PRO A 127 -11.57 4.69 0.77
CA PRO A 127 -11.29 4.68 -0.66
C PRO A 127 -12.10 3.61 -1.43
N ALA A 128 -12.69 2.63 -0.72
CA ALA A 128 -13.53 1.58 -1.32
C ALA A 128 -12.92 0.96 -2.60
N ARG A 129 -11.59 0.74 -2.61
CA ARG A 129 -10.79 0.24 -3.75
C ARG A 129 -10.91 1.09 -5.02
N LYS A 130 -11.03 2.38 -4.86
CA LYS A 130 -10.94 3.31 -5.99
C LYS A 130 -9.49 3.53 -6.35
N ASP A 131 -9.18 3.56 -7.64
CA ASP A 131 -7.82 3.85 -8.13
C ASP A 131 -7.44 5.32 -7.88
N GLU A 132 -8.42 6.21 -7.80
CA GLU A 132 -8.24 7.64 -7.55
C GLU A 132 -9.28 8.17 -6.56
N VAL A 133 -8.79 8.97 -5.61
CA VAL A 133 -9.62 9.70 -4.63
C VAL A 133 -9.29 11.18 -4.69
N LYS A 134 -10.29 11.99 -5.00
CA LYS A 134 -10.17 13.46 -4.99
C LYS A 134 -10.63 14.03 -3.66
N ILE A 135 -9.81 14.90 -3.07
CA ILE A 135 -10.05 15.50 -1.77
C ILE A 135 -9.76 16.99 -1.84
N ASP A 136 -10.81 17.81 -1.74
CA ASP A 136 -10.67 19.26 -1.63
C ASP A 136 -10.88 19.66 -0.15
N VAL A 137 -9.95 20.42 0.43
CA VAL A 137 -9.93 20.74 1.88
C VAL A 137 -9.77 22.23 2.11
N LEU A 138 -10.48 22.73 3.13
CA LEU A 138 -10.32 24.08 3.66
C LEU A 138 -9.59 24.02 5.01
N LEU A 139 -8.45 24.70 5.14
CA LEU A 139 -7.68 24.78 6.38
C LEU A 139 -7.98 26.08 7.12
N GLU A 140 -8.02 25.98 8.45
CA GLU A 140 -8.13 27.12 9.34
C GLU A 140 -6.76 27.76 9.55
N GLU A 141 -6.70 29.07 9.56
CA GLU A 141 -5.49 29.82 9.90
C GLU A 141 -5.24 29.70 11.41
N LYS A 142 -3.96 29.57 11.81
CA LYS A 142 -3.56 29.63 13.21
C LYS A 142 -3.57 31.10 13.64
N GLU A 143 -4.21 31.39 14.77
CA GLU A 143 -4.14 32.70 15.46
C GLU A 143 -2.73 32.98 16.02
#